data_2407731c5743d3e2e6af7803dab17051
#
_entry.id   2407731c5743d3e2e6af7803dab17051
#
_cell.length_a   1.000
_cell.length_b   1.000
_cell.length_c   1.000
_cell.angle_alpha   90.00
_cell.angle_beta   90.00
_cell.angle_gamma   90.00
#
_symmetry.space_group_name_H-M   'P 1'
#
loop_
_entity.id
_entity.type
_entity.pdbx_description
1 polymer ?
#
loop_
_entity_poly.entity_id
_entity_poly.type
_entity_poly.pdbx_seq_one_letter_code
_entity_poly.pdbx_strand_id
1 'polypeptide(L)'
;MESSYKEIYTKKTLEQLVKSTVKEVADIVTMTMGPNGNTVILTSSFNPPYATKDGVSVIRALGFKNPVKDAIAKMMLEVAEETLNIAGDGTTTAICLAMELILEGFNQLAKGEQFVTLQKELEELEKNVLIHLDEMSETLNKEDIIDVATISANGDKKMG
;
A
#
# COMPACT_ATOMS: atom_id res chain seq x y z
N MET A 1 -24.71 -25.72 18.14
CA MET A 1 -24.23 -24.56 18.96
C MET A 1 -22.76 -24.42 18.67
N GLU A 2 -22.40 -23.60 17.71
CA GLU A 2 -21.00 -23.23 17.48
C GLU A 2 -20.55 -22.32 18.61
N SER A 3 -19.56 -22.75 19.33
CA SER A 3 -18.92 -21.99 20.41
C SER A 3 -18.23 -20.78 19.79
N SER A 4 -18.82 -19.61 19.97
CA SER A 4 -18.23 -18.32 19.57
C SER A 4 -17.10 -17.96 20.54
N TYR A 5 -15.99 -18.71 20.48
CA TYR A 5 -14.76 -18.25 21.11
C TYR A 5 -14.19 -17.13 20.23
N LYS A 6 -14.26 -15.89 20.72
CA LYS A 6 -13.44 -14.79 20.18
C LYS A 6 -11.98 -15.15 20.48
N GLU A 7 -11.16 -15.26 19.45
CA GLU A 7 -9.73 -15.40 19.63
C GLU A 7 -9.21 -14.17 20.37
N ILE A 8 -8.46 -14.40 21.45
CA ILE A 8 -7.85 -13.33 22.26
C ILE A 8 -6.38 -13.24 21.86
N TYR A 9 -5.99 -12.12 21.29
CA TYR A 9 -4.62 -11.85 20.91
C TYR A 9 -3.91 -11.07 22.04
N THR A 10 -2.74 -11.55 22.44
CA THR A 10 -1.85 -10.75 23.30
C THR A 10 -1.24 -9.61 22.48
N LYS A 11 -0.75 -8.55 23.16
CA LYS A 11 -0.05 -7.44 22.48
C LYS A 11 1.05 -7.95 21.55
N LYS A 12 1.89 -8.88 22.02
CA LYS A 12 2.99 -9.44 21.24
C LYS A 12 2.51 -10.23 20.02
N THR A 13 1.47 -11.05 20.20
CA THR A 13 0.89 -11.84 19.09
C THR A 13 0.24 -10.94 18.05
N LEU A 14 -0.47 -9.90 18.49
CA LEU A 14 -1.08 -8.93 17.59
C LEU A 14 -0.02 -8.16 16.79
N GLU A 15 1.05 -7.69 17.44
CA GLU A 15 2.17 -7.02 16.78
C GLU A 15 2.81 -7.90 15.70
N GLN A 16 3.08 -9.16 16.00
CA GLN A 16 3.62 -10.11 15.02
C GLN A 16 2.67 -10.32 13.85
N LEU A 17 1.37 -10.40 14.13
CA LEU A 17 0.34 -10.57 13.12
C LEU A 17 0.25 -9.34 12.20
N VAL A 18 0.31 -8.13 12.75
CA VAL A 18 0.35 -6.89 11.98
C VAL A 18 1.58 -6.88 11.07
N LYS A 19 2.79 -7.04 11.63
CA LYS A 19 4.04 -7.04 10.86
C LYS A 19 4.04 -8.07 9.73
N SER A 20 3.60 -9.29 10.02
CA SER A 20 3.56 -10.35 8.99
C SER A 20 2.53 -10.08 7.90
N THR A 21 1.36 -9.56 8.26
CA THR A 21 0.28 -9.32 7.28
C THR A 21 0.61 -8.12 6.40
N VAL A 22 1.08 -7.03 6.98
CA VAL A 22 1.48 -5.83 6.24
C VAL A 22 2.57 -6.17 5.22
N LYS A 23 3.56 -6.97 5.63
CA LYS A 23 4.61 -7.45 4.73
C LYS A 23 4.06 -8.36 3.64
N GLU A 24 3.19 -9.32 3.98
CA GLU A 24 2.57 -10.24 3.01
C GLU A 24 1.77 -9.47 1.95
N VAL A 25 0.98 -8.47 2.36
CA VAL A 25 0.22 -7.60 1.44
C VAL A 25 1.16 -6.81 0.53
N ALA A 26 2.18 -6.17 1.11
CA ALA A 26 3.12 -5.36 0.34
C ALA A 26 3.94 -6.23 -0.63
N ASP A 27 4.44 -7.39 -0.22
CA ASP A 27 5.19 -8.32 -1.07
C ASP A 27 4.37 -8.74 -2.30
N ILE A 28 3.07 -8.97 -2.14
CA ILE A 28 2.16 -9.34 -3.24
C ILE A 28 1.94 -8.15 -4.19
N VAL A 29 1.65 -6.97 -3.65
CA VAL A 29 1.33 -5.78 -4.45
C VAL A 29 2.56 -5.26 -5.18
N THR A 30 3.74 -5.29 -4.56
CA THR A 30 5.00 -4.83 -5.15
C THR A 30 5.46 -5.67 -6.34
N MET A 31 4.96 -6.90 -6.50
CA MET A 31 5.21 -7.68 -7.71
C MET A 31 4.76 -6.98 -8.99
N THR A 32 3.79 -6.07 -8.90
CA THR A 32 3.29 -5.28 -10.03
C THR A 32 4.04 -3.97 -10.25
N MET A 33 4.98 -3.61 -9.36
CA MET A 33 5.63 -2.31 -9.33
C MET A 33 6.68 -2.13 -10.43
N GLY A 34 6.68 -0.94 -10.99
CA GLY A 34 7.72 -0.48 -11.91
C GLY A 34 7.62 -1.03 -13.34
N PRO A 35 8.55 -0.64 -14.22
CA PRO A 35 8.51 -0.98 -15.65
C PRO A 35 8.63 -2.49 -15.92
N ASN A 36 9.28 -3.22 -15.00
CA ASN A 36 9.42 -4.67 -15.06
C ASN A 36 8.41 -5.41 -14.16
N GLY A 37 7.36 -4.71 -13.71
CA GLY A 37 6.32 -5.28 -12.85
C GLY A 37 5.66 -6.50 -13.50
N ASN A 38 5.45 -7.54 -12.69
CA ASN A 38 4.83 -8.77 -13.14
C ASN A 38 3.32 -8.60 -13.35
N THR A 39 2.77 -9.36 -14.27
CA THR A 39 1.33 -9.53 -14.38
C THR A 39 0.87 -10.56 -13.35
N VAL A 40 -0.11 -10.20 -12.54
CA VAL A 40 -0.73 -11.07 -11.54
C VAL A 40 -2.04 -11.61 -12.12
N ILE A 41 -2.28 -12.92 -11.94
CA ILE A 41 -3.54 -13.55 -12.32
C ILE A 41 -4.41 -13.64 -11.06
N LEU A 42 -5.55 -12.95 -11.10
CA LEU A 42 -6.55 -12.97 -10.04
C LEU A 42 -7.63 -13.99 -10.37
N THR A 43 -7.94 -14.84 -9.40
CA THR A 43 -8.99 -15.87 -9.52
C THR A 43 -10.02 -15.68 -8.41
N SER A 44 -11.28 -15.87 -8.74
CA SER A 44 -12.35 -15.90 -7.76
C SER A 44 -13.33 -17.03 -8.08
N SER A 45 -14.13 -17.42 -7.08
CA SER A 45 -15.17 -18.45 -7.29
C SER A 45 -16.34 -17.95 -8.16
N PHE A 46 -16.46 -16.65 -8.36
CA PHE A 46 -17.62 -16.03 -9.02
C PHE A 46 -17.28 -15.37 -10.35
N ASN A 47 -16.01 -15.06 -10.61
CA ASN A 47 -15.59 -14.38 -11.82
C ASN A 47 -14.53 -15.20 -12.56
N PRO A 48 -14.47 -15.12 -13.89
CA PRO A 48 -13.37 -15.69 -14.65
C PRO A 48 -12.01 -15.14 -14.19
N PRO A 49 -10.94 -15.95 -14.28
CA PRO A 49 -9.60 -15.44 -14.02
C PRO A 49 -9.27 -14.26 -14.95
N TYR A 50 -8.68 -13.22 -14.38
CA TYR A 50 -8.18 -12.10 -15.19
C TYR A 50 -6.77 -11.70 -14.76
N ALA A 51 -6.02 -11.17 -15.72
CA ALA A 51 -4.65 -10.74 -15.51
C ALA A 51 -4.60 -9.22 -15.31
N THR A 52 -3.85 -8.77 -14.34
CA THR A 52 -3.66 -7.34 -14.05
C THR A 52 -2.22 -7.03 -13.63
N LYS A 53 -1.80 -5.78 -13.89
CA LYS A 53 -0.60 -5.16 -13.31
C LYS A 53 -0.94 -4.06 -12.32
N ASP A 54 -2.24 -3.81 -12.09
CA ASP A 54 -2.70 -2.78 -11.19
C ASP A 54 -2.69 -3.26 -9.73
N GLY A 55 -1.87 -2.61 -8.90
CA GLY A 55 -1.71 -2.95 -7.49
C GLY A 55 -2.99 -2.80 -6.67
N VAL A 56 -3.86 -1.82 -6.99
CA VAL A 56 -5.15 -1.65 -6.30
C VAL A 56 -6.07 -2.83 -6.57
N SER A 57 -6.13 -3.30 -7.83
CA SER A 57 -6.92 -4.49 -8.18
C SER A 57 -6.41 -5.74 -7.46
N VAL A 58 -5.09 -5.84 -7.30
CA VAL A 58 -4.47 -6.96 -6.57
C VAL A 58 -4.86 -6.92 -5.10
N ILE A 59 -4.71 -5.78 -4.40
CA ILE A 59 -5.04 -5.70 -2.97
C ILE A 59 -6.53 -5.86 -2.71
N ARG A 60 -7.41 -5.37 -3.60
CA ARG A 60 -8.86 -5.59 -3.50
C ARG A 60 -9.26 -7.06 -3.59
N ALA A 61 -8.49 -7.85 -4.32
CA ALA A 61 -8.72 -9.29 -4.46
C ALA A 61 -8.17 -10.12 -3.29
N LEU A 62 -7.33 -9.53 -2.43
CA LEU A 62 -6.79 -10.21 -1.26
C LEU A 62 -7.87 -10.42 -0.20
N GLY A 63 -7.93 -11.64 0.31
CA GLY A 63 -8.79 -12.00 1.43
C GLY A 63 -8.09 -13.01 2.34
N PHE A 64 -8.19 -12.80 3.65
CA PHE A 64 -7.57 -13.66 4.64
C PHE A 64 -8.64 -14.39 5.46
N LYS A 65 -8.44 -15.69 5.69
CA LYS A 65 -9.33 -16.49 6.56
C LYS A 65 -9.31 -16.01 8.00
N ASN A 66 -8.17 -15.50 8.46
CA ASN A 66 -8.04 -14.93 9.79
C ASN A 66 -8.65 -13.51 9.78
N PRO A 67 -9.66 -13.22 10.63
CA PRO A 67 -10.38 -11.94 10.59
C PRO A 67 -9.50 -10.73 10.96
N VAL A 68 -8.46 -10.93 11.77
CA VAL A 68 -7.53 -9.85 12.12
C VAL A 68 -6.61 -9.55 10.95
N LYS A 69 -6.07 -10.57 10.27
CA LYS A 69 -5.31 -10.37 9.03
C LYS A 69 -6.15 -9.67 7.95
N ASP A 70 -7.40 -10.07 7.81
CA ASP A 70 -8.32 -9.48 6.85
C ASP A 70 -8.59 -8.00 7.15
N ALA A 71 -8.78 -7.66 8.43
CA ALA A 71 -8.91 -6.27 8.86
C ALA A 71 -7.65 -5.43 8.55
N ILE A 72 -6.45 -5.99 8.81
CA ILE A 72 -5.19 -5.31 8.51
C ILE A 72 -5.03 -5.09 7.00
N ALA A 73 -5.36 -6.10 6.18
CA ALA A 73 -5.31 -5.97 4.72
C ALA A 73 -6.28 -4.90 4.21
N LYS A 74 -7.47 -4.79 4.81
CA LYS A 74 -8.43 -3.72 4.49
C LYS A 74 -7.91 -2.33 4.85
N MET A 75 -7.21 -2.17 5.98
CA MET A 75 -6.55 -0.89 6.30
C MET A 75 -5.47 -0.53 5.29
N MET A 76 -4.70 -1.52 4.80
CA MET A 76 -3.74 -1.28 3.71
C MET A 76 -4.44 -0.94 2.38
N LEU A 77 -5.60 -1.54 2.10
CA LEU A 77 -6.43 -1.18 0.95
C LEU A 77 -6.93 0.27 1.05
N GLU A 78 -7.37 0.73 2.23
CA GLU A 78 -7.79 2.12 2.45
C GLU A 78 -6.68 3.12 2.10
N VAL A 79 -5.41 2.82 2.44
CA VAL A 79 -4.25 3.64 2.03
C VAL A 79 -4.14 3.74 0.51
N ALA A 80 -4.30 2.62 -0.19
CA ALA A 80 -4.24 2.61 -1.65
C ALA A 80 -5.42 3.36 -2.30
N GLU A 81 -6.63 3.18 -1.78
CA GLU A 81 -7.84 3.83 -2.28
C GLU A 81 -7.83 5.35 -2.04
N GLU A 82 -7.36 5.79 -0.89
CA GLU A 82 -7.20 7.22 -0.60
C GLU A 82 -6.17 7.85 -1.54
N THR A 83 -5.03 7.19 -1.76
CA THR A 83 -4.02 7.63 -2.72
C THR A 83 -4.59 7.71 -4.14
N LEU A 84 -5.36 6.71 -4.55
CA LEU A 84 -6.02 6.71 -5.86
C LEU A 84 -7.01 7.85 -6.00
N ASN A 85 -7.82 8.12 -4.98
CA ASN A 85 -8.83 9.18 -4.98
C ASN A 85 -8.21 10.59 -5.05
N ILE A 86 -7.06 10.80 -4.38
CA ILE A 86 -6.40 12.11 -4.32
C ILE A 86 -5.50 12.34 -5.53
N ALA A 87 -4.64 11.37 -5.85
CA ALA A 87 -3.57 11.52 -6.84
C ALA A 87 -3.83 10.80 -8.18
N GLY A 88 -4.72 9.82 -8.19
CA GLY A 88 -5.01 9.01 -9.37
C GLY A 88 -3.95 7.96 -9.70
N ASP A 89 -2.80 7.97 -9.03
CA ASP A 89 -1.65 7.07 -9.23
C ASP A 89 -0.83 6.92 -7.94
N GLY A 90 0.23 6.08 -7.96
CA GLY A 90 1.15 5.91 -6.84
C GLY A 90 0.66 4.96 -5.74
N THR A 91 -0.41 4.22 -5.96
CA THR A 91 -1.04 3.33 -4.97
C THR A 91 -0.10 2.24 -4.46
N THR A 92 0.68 1.62 -5.33
CA THR A 92 1.69 0.61 -4.94
C THR A 92 2.80 1.23 -4.10
N THR A 93 3.26 2.43 -4.46
CA THR A 93 4.27 3.19 -3.70
C THR A 93 3.75 3.53 -2.31
N ALA A 94 2.50 3.97 -2.20
CA ALA A 94 1.86 4.27 -0.91
C ALA A 94 1.79 3.04 0.00
N ILE A 95 1.46 1.86 -0.54
CA ILE A 95 1.47 0.59 0.20
C ILE A 95 2.87 0.24 0.70
N CYS A 96 3.90 0.41 -0.14
CA CYS A 96 5.30 0.17 0.26
C CYS A 96 5.73 1.10 1.39
N LEU A 97 5.44 2.40 1.27
CA LEU A 97 5.76 3.37 2.31
C LEU A 97 5.02 3.07 3.60
N ALA A 98 3.73 2.74 3.53
CA ALA A 98 2.95 2.35 4.71
C ALA A 98 3.54 1.12 5.40
N MET A 99 3.95 0.10 4.64
CA MET A 99 4.62 -1.09 5.18
C MET A 99 5.88 -0.70 5.94
N GLU A 100 6.79 0.04 5.31
CA GLU A 100 8.08 0.42 5.91
C GLU A 100 7.87 1.28 7.17
N LEU A 101 6.95 2.26 7.13
CA LEU A 101 6.62 3.09 8.28
C LEU A 101 6.06 2.26 9.45
N ILE A 102 5.18 1.29 9.18
CA ILE A 102 4.62 0.40 10.19
C ILE A 102 5.72 -0.48 10.79
N LEU A 103 6.55 -1.11 9.96
CA LEU A 103 7.61 -2.00 10.43
C LEU A 103 8.65 -1.25 11.26
N GLU A 104 9.10 -0.09 10.78
CA GLU A 104 10.07 0.71 11.51
C GLU A 104 9.45 1.34 12.77
N GLY A 105 8.22 1.78 12.74
CA GLY A 105 7.50 2.25 13.91
C GLY A 105 7.47 1.21 15.04
N PHE A 106 7.18 -0.04 14.72
CA PHE A 106 7.25 -1.13 15.70
C PHE A 106 8.67 -1.38 16.20
N ASN A 107 9.69 -1.21 15.36
CA ASN A 107 11.09 -1.37 15.77
C ASN A 107 11.50 -0.27 16.75
N GLN A 108 11.10 0.98 16.51
CA GLN A 108 11.38 2.10 17.43
C GLN A 108 10.65 1.93 18.77
N LEU A 109 9.39 1.52 18.74
CA LEU A 109 8.65 1.19 19.97
C LEU A 109 9.31 0.06 20.77
N ALA A 110 9.88 -0.94 20.10
CA ALA A 110 10.60 -2.03 20.74
C ALA A 110 11.94 -1.57 21.38
N LYS A 111 12.55 -0.50 20.85
CA LYS A 111 13.75 0.15 21.42
C LYS A 111 13.42 1.06 22.61
N GLY A 112 12.14 1.28 22.88
CA GLY A 112 11.68 2.07 24.04
C GLY A 112 11.17 3.48 23.70
N GLU A 113 11.09 3.82 22.41
CA GLU A 113 10.50 5.09 21.98
C GLU A 113 9.00 5.15 22.33
N GLN A 114 8.51 6.34 22.59
CA GLN A 114 7.10 6.56 22.88
C GLN A 114 6.32 6.83 21.59
N PHE A 115 5.14 6.26 21.47
CA PHE A 115 4.27 6.45 20.30
C PHE A 115 4.01 7.94 19.98
N VAL A 116 3.76 8.75 21.02
CA VAL A 116 3.49 10.20 20.83
C VAL A 116 4.73 10.94 20.29
N THR A 117 5.93 10.52 20.66
CA THR A 117 7.18 11.09 20.14
C THR A 117 7.34 10.73 18.67
N LEU A 118 7.20 9.46 18.35
CA LEU A 118 7.26 8.99 16.94
C LEU A 118 6.24 9.68 16.04
N GLN A 119 5.03 9.88 16.53
CA GLN A 119 4.00 10.58 15.77
C GLN A 119 4.43 12.01 15.42
N LYS A 120 4.97 12.77 16.39
CA LYS A 120 5.44 14.15 16.15
C LYS A 120 6.62 14.19 15.19
N GLU A 121 7.57 13.26 15.32
CA GLU A 121 8.71 13.16 14.41
C GLU A 121 8.29 12.83 12.98
N LEU A 122 7.29 11.96 12.80
CA LEU A 122 6.72 11.65 11.50
C LEU A 122 6.02 12.86 10.89
N GLU A 123 5.24 13.64 11.66
CA GLU A 123 4.58 14.86 11.21
C GLU A 123 5.61 15.94 10.79
N GLU A 124 6.75 16.03 11.46
CA GLU A 124 7.85 16.93 11.09
C GLU A 124 8.58 16.45 9.84
N LEU A 125 8.85 15.15 9.76
CA LEU A 125 9.47 14.51 8.59
C LEU A 125 8.61 14.71 7.33
N GLU A 126 7.29 14.50 7.44
CA GLU A 126 6.34 14.73 6.34
C GLU A 126 6.47 16.16 5.78
N LYS A 127 6.46 17.18 6.65
CA LYS A 127 6.61 18.59 6.23
C LYS A 127 7.93 18.83 5.48
N ASN A 128 9.03 18.26 5.98
CA ASN A 128 10.34 18.39 5.34
C ASN A 128 10.38 17.71 3.98
N VAL A 129 9.79 16.50 3.88
CA VAL A 129 9.70 15.76 2.61
C VAL A 129 8.86 16.54 1.59
N LEU A 130 7.73 17.11 2.00
CA LEU A 130 6.86 17.91 1.11
C LEU A 130 7.57 19.16 0.59
N ILE A 131 8.37 19.86 1.42
CA ILE A 131 9.18 21.00 0.99
C ILE A 131 10.18 20.57 -0.09
N HIS A 132 10.91 19.48 0.13
CA HIS A 132 11.87 18.99 -0.84
C HIS A 132 11.22 18.51 -2.15
N LEU A 133 10.05 17.87 -2.06
CA LEU A 133 9.29 17.47 -3.25
C LEU A 133 8.84 18.68 -4.07
N ASP A 134 8.40 19.76 -3.40
CA ASP A 134 8.03 21.00 -4.07
C ASP A 134 9.24 21.68 -4.76
N GLU A 135 10.41 21.69 -4.09
CA GLU A 135 11.66 22.18 -4.67
C GLU A 135 12.15 21.37 -5.88
N MET A 136 11.83 20.08 -5.93
CA MET A 136 12.20 19.17 -7.03
C MET A 136 11.16 19.17 -8.16
N SER A 137 9.97 19.71 -7.93
CA SER A 137 8.89 19.69 -8.90
C SER A 137 9.14 20.68 -10.03
N GLU A 138 8.79 20.30 -11.24
CA GLU A 138 8.89 21.14 -12.42
C GLU A 138 7.51 21.32 -13.07
N THR A 139 7.27 22.49 -13.65
CA THR A 139 6.03 22.72 -14.40
C THR A 139 6.08 21.98 -15.72
N LEU A 140 5.09 21.12 -15.96
CA LEU A 140 4.99 20.32 -17.19
C LEU A 140 4.69 21.22 -18.40
N ASN A 141 5.38 20.93 -19.52
CA ASN A 141 5.02 21.44 -20.83
C ASN A 141 4.02 20.47 -21.52
N LYS A 142 3.56 20.80 -22.74
CA LYS A 142 2.57 19.96 -23.46
C LYS A 142 3.11 18.59 -23.87
N GLU A 143 4.40 18.49 -24.14
CA GLU A 143 5.04 17.21 -24.54
C GLU A 143 5.16 16.30 -23.32
N ASP A 144 5.53 16.83 -22.15
CA ASP A 144 5.60 16.10 -20.89
C ASP A 144 4.23 15.52 -20.49
N ILE A 145 3.14 16.26 -20.73
CA ILE A 145 1.76 15.78 -20.46
C ILE A 145 1.44 14.56 -21.29
N ILE A 146 1.85 14.53 -22.58
CA ILE A 146 1.64 13.37 -23.46
C ILE A 146 2.43 12.16 -22.95
N ASP A 147 3.66 12.38 -22.48
CA ASP A 147 4.50 11.31 -21.97
C ASP A 147 3.92 10.73 -20.66
N VAL A 148 3.48 11.59 -19.74
CA VAL A 148 2.80 11.17 -18.50
C VAL A 148 1.53 10.38 -18.82
N ALA A 149 0.69 10.87 -19.73
CA ALA A 149 -0.54 10.18 -20.15
C ALA A 149 -0.23 8.82 -20.79
N THR A 150 0.82 8.74 -21.62
CA THR A 150 1.27 7.49 -22.24
C THR A 150 1.74 6.47 -21.19
N ILE A 151 2.48 6.91 -20.17
CA ILE A 151 2.91 6.06 -19.07
C ILE A 151 1.71 5.55 -18.28
N SER A 152 0.76 6.42 -17.95
CA SER A 152 -0.48 6.07 -17.23
C SER A 152 -1.34 5.08 -18.02
N ALA A 153 -1.27 5.12 -19.35
CA ALA A 153 -1.92 4.18 -20.27
C ALA A 153 -1.08 2.90 -20.52
N ASN A 154 -0.14 2.54 -19.65
CA ASN A 154 0.77 1.39 -19.81
C ASN A 154 1.55 1.36 -21.13
N GLY A 155 1.92 2.52 -21.65
CA GLY A 155 2.67 2.70 -22.89
C GLY A 155 1.81 2.74 -24.15
N ASP A 156 0.49 2.75 -24.05
CA ASP A 156 -0.42 2.91 -25.20
C ASP A 156 -0.52 4.39 -25.59
N LYS A 157 0.26 4.77 -26.61
CA LYS A 157 0.26 6.13 -27.15
C LYS A 157 -1.05 6.60 -27.80
N LYS A 158 -2.01 5.68 -28.03
CA LYS A 158 -3.32 6.04 -28.59
C LYS A 158 -4.34 6.37 -27.50
N MET A 159 -4.11 5.86 -26.28
CA MET A 159 -4.94 6.15 -25.12
C MET A 159 -4.40 7.34 -24.34
N GLY A 160 -3.08 7.53 -24.29
CA GLY A 160 -2.42 8.70 -23.71
C GLY A 160 -2.30 9.80 -24.72
#